data_6b19c2d42aae15976c9d3eebe4f446aa
#
_entry.id   6b19c2d42aae15976c9d3eebe4f446aa
#
_cell.length_a   1.000
_cell.length_b   1.000
_cell.length_c   1.000
_cell.angle_alpha   90.00
_cell.angle_beta   90.00
_cell.angle_gamma   90.00
#
_symmetry.space_group_name_H-M   'P 1'
#
loop_
_entity.id
_entity.type
_entity.pdbx_description
1 polymer ?
#
loop_
_entity_poly.entity_id
_entity_poly.type
_entity_poly.pdbx_seq_one_letter_code
_entity_poly.pdbx_strand_id
1 'polypeptide(L)'
;MQGKNTIVTTGDYSIGLLSQTSGNLNTDTIIRVNSDGSVTPSFSYGDDTFIVTAGNHAVGVLACASPGSARACVSSLDEESTTDTGSNENNAIAKLDMAKGEITTHGTESYAAYANGTVVKAGDTLDYTNASVTLTDVDITTHGDNAHAIAARQGTVSFNQREIYTTGPDAAIAKIYNGGTVTLKNTSAVAHQGSGIVLESSINGQEATVDILSGSSLRSANEILYHKNETSNVTITDSEVSSAADVFINNIKGHLTVDATNSKITGSANISTDDNTHTYLSLSDNSTWDIKADSTVSNLTVDNSTVYISRADGRDVEPTRLTITENYVGNNGVLHLRTELGDDNSATDKVVINGNTSGTTRVKVTNAGGSGAYTLNGIEIISVEGESNGAFIKDSRIFAGAYEYSLTRGNTEATNKNWYLTNFQATSGGETNSGGSSAPTVAPTPVLRLEAGSYVANLAAANTLFVMRLNDRAGETRYIDPVT
;
A
#
# COMPACT_ATOMS: atom_id res chain seq x y z
N MET A 1 30.04 27.22 21.38
CA MET A 1 28.94 27.76 22.20
C MET A 1 28.31 26.58 22.94
N GLN A 2 28.32 26.59 24.23
CA GLN A 2 27.53 25.60 25.03
C GLN A 2 26.15 26.21 25.29
N GLY A 3 25.10 25.63 24.80
CA GLY A 3 23.71 26.07 24.99
C GLY A 3 22.83 25.77 23.77
N LYS A 4 21.50 25.82 23.94
CA LYS A 4 20.53 25.69 22.86
C LYS A 4 20.84 26.72 21.77
N ASN A 5 21.03 26.26 20.53
CA ASN A 5 21.21 27.15 19.39
C ASN A 5 19.85 27.40 18.73
N THR A 6 19.55 28.67 18.46
CA THR A 6 18.32 29.04 17.76
C THR A 6 18.71 29.85 16.52
N ILE A 7 18.27 29.40 15.34
CA ILE A 7 18.43 30.08 14.06
C ILE A 7 17.05 30.53 13.62
N VAL A 8 16.86 31.83 13.48
CA VAL A 8 15.61 32.42 12.99
C VAL A 8 15.88 33.21 11.72
N THR A 9 15.16 32.88 10.66
CA THR A 9 15.22 33.64 9.39
C THR A 9 13.81 34.12 9.03
N THR A 10 13.67 35.35 8.52
CA THR A 10 12.38 35.99 8.23
C THR A 10 12.24 36.48 6.79
N GLY A 11 13.31 36.44 6.01
CA GLY A 11 13.28 36.87 4.60
C GLY A 11 12.88 35.74 3.67
N ASP A 12 12.27 36.12 2.53
CA ASP A 12 12.02 35.18 1.45
C ASP A 12 13.32 34.59 0.93
N TYR A 13 13.29 33.31 0.51
CA TYR A 13 14.47 32.54 0.09
C TYR A 13 15.56 32.42 1.16
N SER A 14 15.25 32.64 2.41
CA SER A 14 16.19 32.49 3.50
C SER A 14 16.50 31.03 3.82
N ILE A 15 17.71 30.76 4.26
CA ILE A 15 18.17 29.41 4.57
C ILE A 15 18.71 29.41 6.01
N GLY A 16 18.25 28.47 6.81
CA GLY A 16 18.72 28.29 8.19
C GLY A 16 20.15 27.77 8.23
N LEU A 17 20.41 26.60 7.63
CA LEU A 17 21.75 26.02 7.48
C LEU A 17 21.98 25.66 6.02
N LEU A 18 23.14 26.00 5.49
CA LEU A 18 23.54 25.78 4.10
C LEU A 18 24.86 25.04 4.00
N SER A 19 24.86 23.91 3.32
CA SER A 19 26.04 23.30 2.73
C SER A 19 25.99 23.47 1.21
N GLN A 20 26.91 24.23 0.63
CA GLN A 20 26.91 24.49 -0.81
C GLN A 20 28.31 24.34 -1.41
N THR A 21 28.36 23.69 -2.59
CA THR A 21 29.55 23.74 -3.46
C THR A 21 29.18 24.49 -4.74
N SER A 22 29.97 25.51 -5.06
CA SER A 22 29.86 26.20 -6.36
C SER A 22 30.79 25.52 -7.35
N GLY A 23 30.25 25.05 -8.47
CA GLY A 23 30.91 24.23 -9.48
C GLY A 23 32.32 24.68 -9.86
N ASN A 24 33.17 23.76 -10.26
CA ASN A 24 34.56 23.80 -10.63
C ASN A 24 35.62 23.64 -9.49
N LEU A 25 35.21 23.34 -8.27
CA LEU A 25 36.16 22.98 -7.21
C LEU A 25 35.84 21.55 -6.77
N ASN A 26 36.78 20.62 -6.95
CA ASN A 26 36.78 19.28 -6.37
C ASN A 26 36.94 19.36 -4.84
N THR A 27 36.05 20.07 -4.17
CA THR A 27 36.07 20.21 -2.71
C THR A 27 34.73 19.80 -2.15
N ASP A 28 34.77 18.79 -1.31
CA ASP A 28 33.61 18.36 -0.54
C ASP A 28 33.31 19.39 0.55
N THR A 29 32.10 19.91 0.58
CA THR A 29 31.65 20.76 1.70
C THR A 29 30.75 19.89 2.60
N ILE A 30 31.23 19.66 3.81
CA ILE A 30 30.50 18.93 4.84
C ILE A 30 30.20 19.86 5.99
N ILE A 31 28.94 20.12 6.25
CA ILE A 31 28.49 20.81 7.46
C ILE A 31 27.81 19.78 8.36
N ARG A 32 28.32 19.66 9.55
CA ARG A 32 27.78 18.78 10.58
C ARG A 32 27.31 19.61 11.76
N VAL A 33 26.04 19.54 12.08
CA VAL A 33 25.49 20.10 13.30
C VAL A 33 25.45 18.98 14.33
N ASN A 34 26.26 19.12 15.35
CA ASN A 34 26.34 18.14 16.42
C ASN A 34 25.14 18.27 17.39
N SER A 35 24.95 17.32 18.24
CA SER A 35 23.89 17.32 19.25
C SER A 35 24.01 18.46 20.28
N ASP A 36 25.12 19.17 20.33
CA ASP A 36 25.32 20.41 21.10
C ASP A 36 25.02 21.69 20.32
N GLY A 37 24.48 21.54 19.07
CA GLY A 37 24.20 22.65 18.18
C GLY A 37 25.47 23.34 17.60
N SER A 38 26.66 22.80 17.81
CA SER A 38 27.88 23.34 17.22
C SER A 38 27.99 22.92 15.75
N VAL A 39 28.40 23.86 14.90
CA VAL A 39 28.68 23.62 13.48
C VAL A 39 30.20 23.41 13.34
N THR A 40 30.65 22.21 13.58
CA THR A 40 32.06 21.83 13.44
C THR A 40 32.23 20.35 13.09
N PRO A 41 33.35 19.94 12.50
CA PRO A 41 33.62 18.54 12.21
C PRO A 41 34.00 17.70 13.46
N SER A 42 33.81 18.17 14.68
CA SER A 42 34.15 17.46 15.91
C SER A 42 32.89 16.88 16.60
N PHE A 43 33.00 15.63 17.02
CA PHE A 43 31.92 14.94 17.78
C PHE A 43 31.90 15.45 19.21
N SER A 44 30.82 16.11 19.62
CA SER A 44 30.48 16.27 21.05
C SER A 44 28.97 16.11 21.27
N TYR A 45 28.59 15.52 22.37
CA TYR A 45 27.19 15.38 22.78
C TYR A 45 26.74 16.63 23.53
N GLY A 46 25.67 17.31 23.05
CA GLY A 46 25.19 18.54 23.66
C GLY A 46 23.76 18.93 23.25
N ASP A 47 23.45 20.20 23.26
CA ASP A 47 22.10 20.76 23.25
C ASP A 47 21.44 20.77 21.87
N ASP A 48 20.08 20.86 21.86
CA ASP A 48 19.23 20.86 20.67
C ASP A 48 19.45 22.12 19.80
N THR A 49 19.37 21.96 18.48
CA THR A 49 19.36 23.07 17.52
C THR A 49 17.95 23.32 17.01
N PHE A 50 17.48 24.57 17.16
CA PHE A 50 16.16 25.03 16.71
C PHE A 50 16.32 25.93 15.48
N ILE A 51 15.63 25.57 14.38
CA ILE A 51 15.63 26.36 13.14
C ILE A 51 14.19 26.77 12.85
N VAL A 52 13.98 28.07 12.71
CA VAL A 52 12.67 28.64 12.35
C VAL A 52 12.84 29.52 11.12
N THR A 53 12.08 29.26 10.07
CA THR A 53 12.02 30.10 8.88
C THR A 53 10.61 30.64 8.70
N ALA A 54 10.47 31.95 8.45
CA ALA A 54 9.18 32.62 8.30
C ALA A 54 8.94 33.23 6.91
N GLY A 55 9.94 33.32 6.05
CA GLY A 55 9.80 33.79 4.66
C GLY A 55 9.29 32.73 3.71
N ASN A 56 8.74 33.14 2.57
CA ASN A 56 8.35 32.25 1.49
C ASN A 56 9.59 31.68 0.78
N HIS A 57 9.46 30.47 0.21
CA HIS A 57 10.57 29.75 -0.41
C HIS A 57 11.80 29.60 0.51
N ALA A 58 11.58 29.64 1.80
CA ALA A 58 12.65 29.49 2.78
C ALA A 58 12.96 28.03 3.05
N VAL A 59 14.19 27.71 3.38
CA VAL A 59 14.63 26.34 3.67
C VAL A 59 15.27 26.26 5.05
N GLY A 60 14.84 25.32 5.87
CA GLY A 60 15.45 25.06 7.16
C GLY A 60 16.89 24.61 7.01
N VAL A 61 17.13 23.50 6.34
CA VAL A 61 18.46 22.95 6.03
C VAL A 61 18.60 22.60 4.57
N LEU A 62 19.65 23.04 3.92
CA LEU A 62 19.89 22.88 2.49
C LEU A 62 21.28 22.32 2.20
N ALA A 63 21.36 21.21 1.47
CA ALA A 63 22.57 20.77 0.77
C ALA A 63 22.42 21.06 -0.72
N CYS A 64 23.33 21.86 -1.30
CA CYS A 64 23.27 22.23 -2.70
C CYS A 64 24.59 21.96 -3.42
N ALA A 65 24.60 21.00 -4.31
CA ALA A 65 25.74 20.68 -5.18
C ALA A 65 25.60 21.26 -6.60
N SER A 66 24.52 21.96 -6.90
CA SER A 66 24.29 22.60 -8.19
C SER A 66 25.15 23.87 -8.35
N PRO A 67 25.70 24.15 -9.54
CA PRO A 67 26.37 25.39 -9.81
C PRO A 67 25.41 26.57 -9.73
N GLY A 68 25.75 27.60 -8.94
CA GLY A 68 24.94 28.80 -8.84
C GLY A 68 24.97 29.44 -7.46
N SER A 69 24.10 30.42 -7.22
CA SER A 69 23.94 31.03 -5.91
C SER A 69 23.02 30.18 -5.00
N ALA A 70 23.11 30.31 -3.69
CA ALA A 70 22.21 29.68 -2.75
C ALA A 70 20.74 29.96 -3.07
N ARG A 71 20.41 31.17 -3.56
CA ARG A 71 19.07 31.53 -4.01
C ARG A 71 18.63 30.70 -5.24
N ALA A 72 19.53 30.42 -6.19
CA ALA A 72 19.24 29.59 -7.34
C ALA A 72 18.99 28.14 -6.92
N CYS A 73 19.64 27.66 -5.86
CA CYS A 73 19.35 26.32 -5.32
C CYS A 73 17.95 26.18 -4.75
N VAL A 74 17.39 27.22 -4.16
CA VAL A 74 16.03 27.22 -3.62
C VAL A 74 15.00 27.44 -4.73
N SER A 75 15.21 28.42 -5.61
CA SER A 75 14.27 28.73 -6.72
C SER A 75 14.15 27.60 -7.75
N SER A 76 15.10 26.69 -7.82
CA SER A 76 15.10 25.61 -8.81
C SER A 76 14.08 24.48 -8.54
N LEU A 77 13.36 24.49 -7.42
CA LEU A 77 12.25 23.57 -7.19
C LEU A 77 11.01 23.94 -8.02
N ASP A 78 10.77 25.22 -8.21
CA ASP A 78 9.56 25.75 -8.85
C ASP A 78 9.74 25.97 -10.36
N GLU A 79 10.99 26.01 -10.84
CA GLU A 79 11.25 26.17 -12.26
C GLU A 79 11.20 24.81 -12.96
N GLU A 80 10.35 24.69 -13.98
CA GLU A 80 10.44 23.65 -15.01
C GLU A 80 11.78 23.78 -15.75
N SER A 81 12.89 23.51 -15.08
CA SER A 81 14.17 23.44 -15.74
C SER A 81 14.20 22.18 -16.59
N THR A 82 13.83 22.32 -17.85
CA THR A 82 13.93 21.28 -18.88
C THR A 82 15.37 20.97 -19.28
N THR A 83 16.33 21.71 -18.75
CA THR A 83 17.73 21.46 -19.01
C THR A 83 18.25 20.46 -17.98
N ASP A 84 18.46 19.23 -18.42
CA ASP A 84 19.50 18.38 -17.85
C ASP A 84 20.76 19.24 -17.78
N THR A 85 21.10 19.74 -16.58
CA THR A 85 22.35 20.49 -16.37
C THR A 85 23.48 19.47 -16.43
N GLY A 86 23.69 18.97 -17.62
CA GLY A 86 24.63 17.99 -18.12
C GLY A 86 25.56 17.38 -17.08
N SER A 87 25.84 16.10 -17.23
CA SER A 87 26.91 15.39 -16.54
C SER A 87 28.09 16.33 -16.23
N ASN A 88 28.02 17.04 -15.10
CA ASN A 88 29.17 17.75 -14.61
C ASN A 88 30.17 16.69 -14.16
N GLU A 89 31.27 16.58 -14.85
CA GLU A 89 32.43 15.76 -14.45
C GLU A 89 33.02 16.20 -13.09
N ASN A 90 32.40 17.18 -12.44
CA ASN A 90 32.81 17.72 -11.16
C ASN A 90 32.07 16.92 -10.05
N ASN A 91 32.80 16.02 -9.40
CA ASN A 91 32.38 15.29 -8.19
C ASN A 91 32.28 16.23 -6.95
N ALA A 92 31.73 17.41 -7.12
CA ALA A 92 31.56 18.34 -6.01
C ALA A 92 30.42 17.82 -5.10
N ILE A 93 30.68 17.69 -3.82
CA ILE A 93 29.77 17.11 -2.84
C ILE A 93 29.33 18.17 -1.84
N ALA A 94 28.04 18.33 -1.62
CA ALA A 94 27.44 19.12 -0.55
C ALA A 94 26.72 18.19 0.44
N LYS A 95 27.19 18.14 1.67
CA LYS A 95 26.58 17.30 2.72
C LYS A 95 26.22 18.14 3.94
N LEU A 96 25.03 17.86 4.51
CA LEU A 96 24.58 18.44 5.76
C LEU A 96 24.03 17.34 6.66
N ASP A 97 24.68 17.16 7.80
CA ASP A 97 24.23 16.24 8.84
C ASP A 97 23.78 17.06 10.06
N MET A 98 22.54 16.86 10.52
CA MET A 98 22.01 17.48 11.73
C MET A 98 21.54 16.37 12.68
N ALA A 99 22.05 16.41 13.90
CA ALA A 99 21.65 15.50 14.96
C ALA A 99 20.96 16.29 16.08
N LYS A 100 19.73 15.90 16.39
CA LYS A 100 18.91 16.44 17.47
C LYS A 100 18.49 17.89 17.33
N GLY A 101 17.20 18.14 17.37
CA GLY A 101 16.63 19.48 17.31
C GLY A 101 15.25 19.56 16.71
N GLU A 102 14.91 20.72 16.21
CA GLU A 102 13.60 21.00 15.60
C GLU A 102 13.77 21.95 14.42
N ILE A 103 13.02 21.72 13.35
CA ILE A 103 12.95 22.60 12.19
C ILE A 103 11.49 22.97 11.97
N THR A 104 11.18 24.25 12.03
CA THR A 104 9.85 24.81 11.76
C THR A 104 9.89 25.80 10.60
N THR A 105 8.99 25.63 9.61
CA THR A 105 8.83 26.57 8.49
C THR A 105 7.40 27.10 8.42
N HIS A 106 7.24 28.40 8.11
CA HIS A 106 5.95 29.06 8.08
C HIS A 106 5.54 29.61 6.70
N GLY A 107 6.49 29.84 5.82
CA GLY A 107 6.21 30.45 4.50
C GLY A 107 5.68 29.46 3.48
N THR A 108 5.02 29.97 2.45
CA THR A 108 4.58 29.21 1.27
C THR A 108 5.82 28.64 0.54
N GLU A 109 5.69 27.39 0.05
CA GLU A 109 6.77 26.68 -0.67
C GLU A 109 8.09 26.65 0.10
N SER A 110 8.01 26.55 1.42
CA SER A 110 9.15 26.54 2.34
C SER A 110 9.40 25.14 2.85
N TYR A 111 10.62 24.63 2.67
CA TYR A 111 10.98 23.25 2.98
C TYR A 111 11.79 23.18 4.27
N ALA A 112 11.51 22.16 5.11
CA ALA A 112 12.34 21.99 6.30
C ALA A 112 13.70 21.41 5.95
N ALA A 113 13.77 20.39 5.08
CA ALA A 113 15.02 19.78 4.60
C ALA A 113 15.02 19.66 3.08
N TYR A 114 16.09 20.12 2.44
CA TYR A 114 16.21 20.06 1.00
C TYR A 114 17.62 19.63 0.54
N ALA A 115 17.68 18.64 -0.33
CA ALA A 115 18.87 18.23 -1.05
C ALA A 115 18.71 18.54 -2.54
N ASN A 116 19.50 19.49 -3.06
CA ASN A 116 19.53 19.87 -4.47
C ASN A 116 20.88 19.51 -5.08
N GLY A 117 20.89 18.40 -5.79
CA GLY A 117 22.09 17.85 -6.42
C GLY A 117 22.12 18.01 -7.93
N THR A 118 23.10 17.33 -8.50
CA THR A 118 23.20 17.07 -9.94
C THR A 118 23.42 15.58 -10.12
N VAL A 119 22.91 15.02 -11.22
CA VAL A 119 23.13 13.60 -11.52
C VAL A 119 24.58 13.38 -11.91
N VAL A 120 25.24 12.45 -11.25
CA VAL A 120 26.54 11.93 -11.65
C VAL A 120 26.32 10.59 -12.37
N LYS A 121 26.69 10.53 -13.65
CA LYS A 121 26.63 9.29 -14.42
C LYS A 121 27.91 8.47 -14.21
N ALA A 122 27.79 7.28 -13.66
CA ALA A 122 28.84 6.28 -13.59
C ALA A 122 28.47 5.08 -14.46
N GLY A 123 28.78 5.13 -15.75
CA GLY A 123 28.29 4.15 -16.75
C GLY A 123 26.80 4.31 -16.96
N ASP A 124 26.02 3.23 -16.74
CA ASP A 124 24.54 3.23 -16.85
C ASP A 124 23.84 3.55 -15.51
N THR A 125 24.61 3.80 -14.43
CA THR A 125 24.05 4.06 -13.09
C THR A 125 23.98 5.57 -12.83
N LEU A 126 22.82 6.03 -12.32
CA LEU A 126 22.61 7.40 -11.87
C LEU A 126 22.96 7.48 -10.37
N ASP A 127 23.79 8.44 -10.00
CA ASP A 127 24.16 8.70 -8.62
C ASP A 127 23.64 10.08 -8.19
N TYR A 128 22.81 10.11 -7.15
CA TYR A 128 22.19 11.30 -6.58
C TYR A 128 22.83 11.70 -5.24
N THR A 129 24.00 11.18 -4.91
CA THR A 129 24.61 11.36 -3.57
C THR A 129 25.44 12.62 -3.42
N ASN A 130 25.63 13.40 -4.47
CA ASN A 130 26.44 14.62 -4.43
C ASN A 130 25.82 15.76 -3.60
N ALA A 131 24.50 15.76 -3.41
CA ALA A 131 23.83 16.60 -2.42
C ALA A 131 23.09 15.70 -1.42
N SER A 132 23.42 15.78 -0.15
CA SER A 132 22.77 14.96 0.87
C SER A 132 22.47 15.70 2.15
N VAL A 133 21.28 15.48 2.70
CA VAL A 133 20.87 15.93 4.04
C VAL A 133 20.56 14.70 4.88
N THR A 134 21.17 14.61 6.05
CA THR A 134 20.86 13.56 7.04
C THR A 134 20.36 14.22 8.32
N LEU A 135 19.14 13.87 8.72
CA LEU A 135 18.53 14.32 9.95
C LEU A 135 18.32 13.12 10.89
N THR A 136 18.82 13.23 12.11
CA THR A 136 18.66 12.18 13.13
C THR A 136 18.16 12.82 14.42
N ASP A 137 17.08 12.28 14.99
CA ASP A 137 16.47 12.80 16.22
C ASP A 137 16.04 14.30 16.10
N VAL A 138 15.46 14.66 14.93
CA VAL A 138 15.01 16.01 14.59
C VAL A 138 13.53 16.02 14.33
N ASP A 139 12.77 16.87 15.00
CA ASP A 139 11.37 17.10 14.72
C ASP A 139 11.18 18.11 13.59
N ILE A 140 10.24 17.86 12.69
CA ILE A 140 9.92 18.76 11.57
C ILE A 140 8.47 19.19 11.63
N THR A 141 8.24 20.51 11.48
CA THR A 141 6.89 21.07 11.31
C THR A 141 6.89 22.11 10.17
N THR A 142 5.96 21.97 9.21
CA THR A 142 5.75 22.96 8.14
C THR A 142 4.32 23.47 8.14
N HIS A 143 4.12 24.77 7.92
CA HIS A 143 2.81 25.42 8.02
C HIS A 143 2.33 26.07 6.72
N GLY A 144 3.20 26.42 5.80
CA GLY A 144 2.83 27.12 4.57
C GLY A 144 2.20 26.23 3.50
N ASP A 145 1.52 26.84 2.54
CA ASP A 145 1.00 26.16 1.36
C ASP A 145 2.15 25.58 0.54
N ASN A 146 2.00 24.36 0.02
CA ASN A 146 3.07 23.62 -0.68
C ASN A 146 4.40 23.54 0.10
N ALA A 147 4.37 23.72 1.41
CA ALA A 147 5.55 23.68 2.26
C ALA A 147 5.85 22.23 2.66
N HIS A 148 6.50 21.49 1.77
CA HIS A 148 6.85 20.09 2.01
C HIS A 148 7.89 19.97 3.12
N ALA A 149 7.79 18.93 3.97
CA ALA A 149 8.75 18.74 5.05
C ALA A 149 10.13 18.37 4.48
N ILE A 150 10.19 17.45 3.55
CA ILE A 150 11.40 16.97 2.90
C ILE A 150 11.30 17.21 1.39
N ALA A 151 12.34 17.73 0.80
CA ALA A 151 12.46 17.88 -0.64
C ALA A 151 13.80 17.30 -1.14
N ALA A 152 13.75 16.56 -2.25
CA ALA A 152 14.93 16.07 -2.94
C ALA A 152 14.80 16.37 -4.44
N ARG A 153 15.82 16.99 -5.00
CA ARG A 153 15.97 17.17 -6.45
C ARG A 153 17.34 16.69 -6.84
N GLN A 154 17.41 15.55 -7.51
CA GLN A 154 18.70 14.94 -7.86
C GLN A 154 19.64 14.82 -6.65
N GLY A 155 19.09 14.62 -5.46
CA GLY A 155 19.80 14.56 -4.19
C GLY A 155 19.22 13.50 -3.25
N THR A 156 19.80 13.37 -2.07
CA THR A 156 19.41 12.37 -1.08
C THR A 156 19.05 13.03 0.24
N VAL A 157 17.88 12.68 0.81
CA VAL A 157 17.51 13.07 2.16
C VAL A 157 17.23 11.83 3.00
N SER A 158 17.93 11.71 4.12
CA SER A 158 17.70 10.64 5.10
C SER A 158 17.18 11.24 6.40
N PHE A 159 16.00 10.81 6.81
CA PHE A 159 15.37 11.20 8.06
C PHE A 159 15.24 9.95 8.98
N ASN A 160 15.77 10.06 10.17
CA ASN A 160 15.84 8.96 11.11
C ASN A 160 15.42 9.38 12.51
N GLN A 161 14.39 8.73 13.03
CA GLN A 161 13.78 8.95 14.34
C GLN A 161 13.10 10.31 14.48
N ARG A 162 11.94 10.35 15.06
CA ARG A 162 11.11 11.53 15.35
C ARG A 162 9.95 11.75 14.39
N GLU A 163 9.39 12.95 14.50
CA GLU A 163 8.09 13.28 13.95
C GLU A 163 8.19 14.29 12.81
N ILE A 164 7.31 14.13 11.84
CA ILE A 164 7.13 15.07 10.72
C ILE A 164 5.66 15.48 10.67
N TYR A 165 5.40 16.77 10.75
CA TYR A 165 4.07 17.34 10.58
C TYR A 165 4.05 18.39 9.47
N THR A 166 3.16 18.23 8.50
CA THR A 166 2.83 19.28 7.52
C THR A 166 1.38 19.69 7.69
N THR A 167 1.11 20.98 7.81
CA THR A 167 -0.23 21.49 8.12
C THR A 167 -0.82 22.39 7.03
N GLY A 168 0.00 22.89 6.10
CA GLY A 168 -0.44 23.72 4.99
C GLY A 168 -1.14 22.93 3.89
N PRO A 169 -2.00 23.58 3.09
CA PRO A 169 -2.56 23.01 1.88
C PRO A 169 -1.46 22.46 0.95
N ASP A 170 -1.72 21.28 0.38
CA ASP A 170 -0.83 20.58 -0.55
C ASP A 170 0.60 20.33 -0.04
N ALA A 171 0.83 20.51 1.26
CA ALA A 171 2.13 20.26 1.89
C ALA A 171 2.33 18.77 2.15
N ALA A 172 3.19 18.12 1.38
CA ALA A 172 3.52 16.70 1.50
C ALA A 172 4.59 16.43 2.58
N ILE A 173 4.62 15.18 3.08
CA ILE A 173 5.71 14.71 3.94
C ILE A 173 7.04 14.78 3.17
N ALA A 174 7.05 14.26 1.93
CA ALA A 174 8.23 14.38 1.08
C ALA A 174 7.85 14.63 -0.38
N LYS A 175 8.67 15.44 -1.07
CA LYS A 175 8.60 15.64 -2.52
C LYS A 175 9.94 15.32 -3.15
N ILE A 176 9.91 14.42 -4.14
CA ILE A 176 11.06 14.14 -5.00
C ILE A 176 10.77 14.69 -6.39
N TYR A 177 11.64 15.53 -6.87
CA TYR A 177 11.50 16.18 -8.16
C TYR A 177 12.73 15.95 -9.04
N ASN A 178 12.52 15.47 -10.26
CA ASN A 178 13.58 15.15 -11.22
C ASN A 178 14.61 14.11 -10.69
N GLY A 179 14.15 13.12 -9.96
CA GLY A 179 14.98 12.05 -9.41
C GLY A 179 15.57 12.36 -8.03
N GLY A 180 16.07 11.35 -7.37
CA GLY A 180 16.66 11.43 -6.04
C GLY A 180 16.15 10.36 -5.08
N THR A 181 16.63 10.42 -3.84
CA THR A 181 16.30 9.41 -2.82
C THR A 181 15.82 10.06 -1.53
N VAL A 182 14.74 9.53 -0.97
CA VAL A 182 14.27 9.86 0.39
C VAL A 182 14.16 8.59 1.22
N THR A 183 14.82 8.58 2.37
CA THR A 183 14.72 7.49 3.34
C THR A 183 14.07 8.01 4.63
N LEU A 184 12.97 7.38 5.06
CA LEU A 184 12.27 7.62 6.32
C LEU A 184 12.42 6.38 7.20
N LYS A 185 13.03 6.53 8.36
CA LYS A 185 13.30 5.39 9.26
C LYS A 185 12.88 5.73 10.69
N ASN A 186 12.12 4.82 11.34
CA ASN A 186 11.55 5.05 12.67
C ASN A 186 10.80 6.40 12.78
N THR A 187 10.03 6.74 11.77
CA THR A 187 9.43 8.07 11.59
C THR A 187 7.92 8.00 11.78
N SER A 188 7.36 8.91 12.57
CA SER A 188 5.93 9.19 12.60
C SER A 188 5.66 10.45 11.77
N ALA A 189 4.99 10.31 10.63
CA ALA A 189 4.79 11.41 9.71
C ALA A 189 3.31 11.63 9.36
N VAL A 190 2.85 12.89 9.42
CA VAL A 190 1.48 13.26 9.12
C VAL A 190 1.43 14.46 8.19
N ALA A 191 0.80 14.30 7.03
CA ALA A 191 0.39 15.40 6.15
C ALA A 191 -1.09 15.71 6.37
N HIS A 192 -1.40 16.83 7.03
CA HIS A 192 -2.78 17.17 7.42
C HIS A 192 -3.65 17.63 6.26
N GLN A 193 -3.09 18.19 5.20
CA GLN A 193 -3.83 18.71 4.05
C GLN A 193 -3.17 18.33 2.71
N GLY A 194 -2.12 17.55 2.71
CA GLY A 194 -1.37 17.15 1.53
C GLY A 194 -1.26 15.63 1.36
N SER A 195 -0.49 15.25 0.37
CA SER A 195 -0.14 13.86 0.08
C SER A 195 0.99 13.36 1.00
N GLY A 196 1.17 12.05 1.10
CA GLY A 196 2.31 11.49 1.82
C GLY A 196 3.61 11.80 1.07
N ILE A 197 3.80 11.17 -0.07
CA ILE A 197 4.98 11.30 -0.92
C ILE A 197 4.56 11.74 -2.32
N VAL A 198 5.21 12.78 -2.84
CA VAL A 198 5.01 13.29 -4.21
C VAL A 198 6.25 12.96 -5.04
N LEU A 199 6.06 12.22 -6.12
CA LEU A 199 7.10 11.79 -7.05
C LEU A 199 6.81 12.39 -8.42
N GLU A 200 7.56 13.44 -8.80
CA GLU A 200 7.36 14.17 -10.04
C GLU A 200 8.66 14.32 -10.82
N SER A 201 8.58 14.35 -12.15
CA SER A 201 9.69 14.71 -13.01
C SER A 201 9.22 15.41 -14.28
N SER A 202 9.93 16.46 -14.67
CA SER A 202 9.84 17.09 -15.98
C SER A 202 10.95 16.61 -16.95
N ILE A 203 11.92 15.83 -16.44
CA ILE A 203 13.08 15.32 -17.20
C ILE A 203 12.96 13.82 -17.33
N ASN A 204 13.11 13.30 -18.56
CA ASN A 204 13.09 11.86 -18.80
C ASN A 204 14.39 11.18 -18.30
N GLY A 205 14.28 9.89 -17.94
CA GLY A 205 15.41 9.06 -17.54
C GLY A 205 15.88 9.34 -16.09
N GLN A 206 15.09 10.03 -15.28
CA GLN A 206 15.39 10.26 -13.86
C GLN A 206 14.58 9.26 -13.02
N GLU A 207 15.26 8.68 -12.03
CA GLU A 207 14.67 7.69 -11.12
C GLU A 207 14.48 8.31 -9.72
N ALA A 208 13.32 8.07 -9.12
CA ALA A 208 13.07 8.44 -7.74
C ALA A 208 12.98 7.19 -6.86
N THR A 209 13.65 7.23 -5.71
CA THR A 209 13.63 6.14 -4.72
C THR A 209 13.10 6.62 -3.38
N VAL A 210 12.21 5.85 -2.78
CA VAL A 210 11.69 6.10 -1.43
C VAL A 210 11.80 4.85 -0.59
N ASP A 211 12.43 4.98 0.57
CA ASP A 211 12.52 3.91 1.57
C ASP A 211 11.78 4.31 2.85
N ILE A 212 10.74 3.58 3.21
CA ILE A 212 9.95 3.73 4.44
C ILE A 212 10.23 2.50 5.30
N LEU A 213 11.03 2.68 6.35
CA LEU A 213 11.69 1.57 7.03
C LEU A 213 11.44 1.55 8.55
N SER A 214 11.55 0.37 9.13
CA SER A 214 11.79 0.14 10.57
C SER A 214 10.76 0.78 11.50
N GLY A 215 9.48 0.45 11.35
CA GLY A 215 8.42 0.92 12.23
C GLY A 215 7.92 2.33 11.92
N SER A 216 8.19 2.83 10.71
CA SER A 216 7.65 4.12 10.29
C SER A 216 6.13 4.07 10.10
N SER A 217 5.46 5.18 10.44
CA SER A 217 4.02 5.37 10.25
C SER A 217 3.77 6.64 9.47
N LEU A 218 3.22 6.52 8.26
CA LEU A 218 2.89 7.66 7.41
C LEU A 218 1.37 7.79 7.27
N ARG A 219 0.87 9.00 7.52
CA ARG A 219 -0.54 9.36 7.32
C ARG A 219 -0.65 10.61 6.48
N SER A 220 -1.57 10.61 5.52
CA SER A 220 -1.84 11.78 4.67
C SER A 220 -3.33 12.11 4.65
N ALA A 221 -3.65 13.35 4.32
CA ALA A 221 -5.02 13.74 4.01
C ALA A 221 -5.46 13.23 2.63
N ASN A 222 -4.58 13.39 1.65
CA ASN A 222 -4.77 12.94 0.27
C ASN A 222 -4.15 11.53 0.10
N GLU A 223 -3.71 11.15 -1.09
CA GLU A 223 -3.03 9.86 -1.32
C GLU A 223 -1.71 9.74 -0.56
N ILE A 224 -1.27 8.51 -0.30
CA ILE A 224 0.08 8.26 0.23
C ILE A 224 1.13 8.49 -0.85
N LEU A 225 0.93 7.94 -2.05
CA LEU A 225 1.85 8.07 -3.17
C LEU A 225 1.16 8.77 -4.35
N TYR A 226 1.56 10.01 -4.62
CA TYR A 226 1.26 10.70 -5.87
C TYR A 226 2.42 10.50 -6.83
N HIS A 227 2.19 9.90 -7.98
CA HIS A 227 3.24 9.56 -8.93
C HIS A 227 2.97 10.14 -10.32
N LYS A 228 3.93 10.95 -10.78
CA LYS A 228 3.99 11.55 -12.12
C LYS A 228 5.45 11.64 -12.55
N ASN A 229 6.12 10.51 -12.51
CA ASN A 229 7.54 10.38 -12.87
C ASN A 229 7.69 9.29 -13.95
N GLU A 230 8.84 9.21 -14.61
CA GLU A 230 9.09 8.14 -15.58
C GLU A 230 9.28 6.80 -14.88
N THR A 231 10.13 6.75 -13.85
CA THR A 231 10.39 5.54 -13.06
C THR A 231 10.56 5.88 -11.59
N SER A 232 9.89 5.14 -10.72
CA SER A 232 10.07 5.29 -9.27
C SER A 232 10.00 3.94 -8.56
N ASN A 233 10.82 3.79 -7.52
CA ASN A 233 10.85 2.64 -6.65
C ASN A 233 10.53 3.06 -5.21
N VAL A 234 9.58 2.38 -4.59
CA VAL A 234 9.15 2.61 -3.21
C VAL A 234 9.26 1.32 -2.42
N THR A 235 10.06 1.34 -1.37
CA THR A 235 10.19 0.22 -0.41
C THR A 235 9.49 0.56 0.89
N ILE A 236 8.65 -0.34 1.39
CA ILE A 236 7.94 -0.18 2.66
C ILE A 236 8.25 -1.41 3.51
N THR A 237 9.06 -1.27 4.55
CA THR A 237 9.48 -2.39 5.38
C THR A 237 9.17 -2.14 6.86
N ASP A 238 8.54 -3.12 7.51
CA ASP A 238 8.15 -3.06 8.92
C ASP A 238 7.36 -1.78 9.27
N SER A 239 6.48 -1.30 8.36
CA SER A 239 5.90 0.03 8.44
C SER A 239 4.40 0.06 8.15
N GLU A 240 3.73 1.15 8.52
CA GLU A 240 2.30 1.36 8.29
C GLU A 240 2.07 2.64 7.48
N VAL A 241 1.25 2.55 6.41
CA VAL A 241 0.86 3.70 5.60
C VAL A 241 -0.65 3.74 5.41
N SER A 242 -1.25 4.93 5.59
CA SER A 242 -2.69 5.12 5.46
C SER A 242 -3.06 6.55 5.06
N SER A 243 -4.12 6.70 4.28
CA SER A 243 -4.65 7.98 3.83
C SER A 243 -6.04 8.23 4.39
N ALA A 244 -6.35 9.46 4.73
CA ALA A 244 -7.71 9.88 5.12
C ALA A 244 -8.67 9.90 3.91
N ALA A 245 -8.14 10.10 2.70
CA ALA A 245 -8.90 9.98 1.46
C ALA A 245 -9.12 8.51 1.02
N ASP A 246 -8.63 7.53 1.79
CA ASP A 246 -8.66 6.11 1.44
C ASP A 246 -7.92 5.79 0.12
N VAL A 247 -6.91 6.58 -0.27
CA VAL A 247 -6.09 6.37 -1.48
C VAL A 247 -4.63 6.11 -1.11
N PHE A 248 -4.13 4.93 -1.46
CA PHE A 248 -2.72 4.58 -1.28
C PHE A 248 -1.87 5.07 -2.45
N ILE A 249 -2.26 4.74 -3.67
CA ILE A 249 -1.53 5.09 -4.90
C ILE A 249 -2.43 5.90 -5.84
N ASN A 250 -1.89 7.00 -6.35
CA ASN A 250 -2.43 7.75 -7.48
C ASN A 250 -1.31 7.89 -8.53
N ASN A 251 -1.25 6.93 -9.46
CA ASN A 251 -0.24 6.92 -10.52
C ASN A 251 -0.80 7.56 -11.80
N ILE A 252 -0.33 8.77 -12.10
CA ILE A 252 -0.76 9.57 -13.26
C ILE A 252 0.07 9.25 -14.50
N LYS A 253 1.36 8.88 -14.34
CA LYS A 253 2.26 8.64 -15.46
C LYS A 253 3.46 7.79 -15.05
N GLY A 254 3.88 6.88 -15.93
CA GLY A 254 5.14 6.16 -15.88
C GLY A 254 5.10 4.90 -15.00
N HIS A 255 6.25 4.40 -14.64
CA HIS A 255 6.43 3.13 -13.96
C HIS A 255 6.67 3.32 -12.47
N LEU A 256 5.75 2.86 -11.65
CA LEU A 256 5.86 2.83 -10.19
C LEU A 256 6.00 1.39 -9.71
N THR A 257 7.11 1.07 -9.06
CA THR A 257 7.30 -0.19 -8.34
C THR A 257 7.17 0.04 -6.84
N VAL A 258 6.36 -0.77 -6.16
CA VAL A 258 6.16 -0.72 -4.72
C VAL A 258 6.38 -2.11 -4.12
N ASP A 259 7.39 -2.24 -3.29
CA ASP A 259 7.71 -3.45 -2.57
C ASP A 259 7.42 -3.27 -1.07
N ALA A 260 6.44 -4.02 -0.56
CA ALA A 260 6.04 -3.97 0.84
C ALA A 260 6.39 -5.30 1.55
N THR A 261 7.18 -5.21 2.62
CA THR A 261 7.61 -6.35 3.42
C THR A 261 7.19 -6.14 4.88
N ASN A 262 6.48 -7.11 5.46
CA ASN A 262 5.98 -7.05 6.83
C ASN A 262 5.28 -5.73 7.18
N SER A 263 4.48 -5.22 6.26
CA SER A 263 3.93 -3.85 6.33
C SER A 263 2.42 -3.82 6.19
N LYS A 264 1.81 -2.76 6.69
CA LYS A 264 0.38 -2.54 6.62
C LYS A 264 0.06 -1.34 5.74
N ILE A 265 -0.71 -1.60 4.69
CA ILE A 265 -1.12 -0.62 3.70
C ILE A 265 -2.63 -0.47 3.72
N THR A 266 -3.12 0.76 3.78
CA THR A 266 -4.55 1.07 3.72
C THR A 266 -4.83 2.12 2.66
N GLY A 267 -5.76 1.81 1.76
CA GLY A 267 -6.22 2.70 0.68
C GLY A 267 -6.28 2.00 -0.67
N SER A 268 -6.98 2.61 -1.61
CA SER A 268 -7.12 2.17 -3.01
C SER A 268 -5.89 2.50 -3.85
N ALA A 269 -5.73 1.83 -4.97
CA ALA A 269 -4.71 2.14 -5.96
C ALA A 269 -5.36 2.54 -7.29
N ASN A 270 -4.96 3.69 -7.82
CA ASN A 270 -5.47 4.23 -9.07
C ASN A 270 -4.33 4.40 -10.07
N ILE A 271 -4.54 3.96 -11.31
CA ILE A 271 -3.61 4.17 -12.43
C ILE A 271 -4.31 4.94 -13.52
N SER A 272 -3.62 5.89 -14.14
CA SER A 272 -4.10 6.52 -15.38
C SER A 272 -4.31 5.47 -16.50
N THR A 273 -5.26 5.72 -17.36
CA THR A 273 -5.53 4.86 -18.53
C THR A 273 -4.53 5.02 -19.68
N ASP A 274 -3.45 5.78 -19.49
CA ASP A 274 -2.38 5.93 -20.46
C ASP A 274 -1.59 4.60 -20.57
N ASP A 275 -1.37 4.11 -21.78
CA ASP A 275 -0.69 2.84 -22.07
C ASP A 275 0.75 2.75 -21.50
N ASN A 276 1.36 3.88 -21.14
CA ASN A 276 2.69 3.93 -20.53
C ASN A 276 2.68 4.06 -19.01
N THR A 277 1.52 3.89 -18.37
CA THR A 277 1.40 4.01 -16.92
C THR A 277 1.24 2.64 -16.28
N HIS A 278 2.22 2.23 -15.48
CA HIS A 278 2.25 0.93 -14.84
C HIS A 278 2.51 1.04 -13.34
N THR A 279 1.81 0.23 -12.55
CA THR A 279 2.06 0.06 -11.12
C THR A 279 2.28 -1.40 -10.80
N TYR A 280 3.47 -1.73 -10.32
CA TYR A 280 3.87 -3.06 -9.88
C TYR A 280 3.88 -3.09 -8.36
N LEU A 281 2.97 -3.87 -7.77
CA LEU A 281 2.86 -3.99 -6.31
C LEU A 281 3.24 -5.40 -5.87
N SER A 282 4.21 -5.49 -4.97
CA SER A 282 4.65 -6.72 -4.34
C SER A 282 4.43 -6.65 -2.83
N LEU A 283 3.75 -7.65 -2.29
CA LEU A 283 3.49 -7.81 -0.86
C LEU A 283 4.17 -9.09 -0.37
N SER A 284 5.03 -8.99 0.62
CA SER A 284 5.76 -10.11 1.19
C SER A 284 5.74 -10.13 2.72
N ASP A 285 6.05 -11.29 3.29
CA ASP A 285 6.32 -11.49 4.72
C ASP A 285 5.24 -10.92 5.68
N ASN A 286 3.99 -11.40 5.52
CA ASN A 286 2.81 -10.99 6.29
C ASN A 286 2.35 -9.55 6.04
N SER A 287 2.73 -8.95 4.92
CA SER A 287 2.16 -7.66 4.55
C SER A 287 0.64 -7.74 4.33
N THR A 288 -0.03 -6.65 4.63
CA THR A 288 -1.47 -6.52 4.41
C THR A 288 -1.79 -5.29 3.57
N TRP A 289 -2.66 -5.47 2.58
CA TRP A 289 -3.23 -4.37 1.82
C TRP A 289 -4.75 -4.35 2.03
N ASP A 290 -5.24 -3.32 2.69
CA ASP A 290 -6.67 -3.08 2.95
C ASP A 290 -7.22 -2.08 1.92
N ILE A 291 -7.86 -2.60 0.88
CA ILE A 291 -8.46 -1.83 -0.22
C ILE A 291 -9.76 -1.20 0.27
N LYS A 292 -9.94 0.10 0.03
CA LYS A 292 -11.11 0.86 0.52
C LYS A 292 -12.12 1.23 -0.59
N ALA A 293 -11.71 1.19 -1.84
CA ALA A 293 -12.52 1.45 -3.02
C ALA A 293 -11.99 0.65 -4.20
N ASP A 294 -12.68 0.69 -5.33
CA ASP A 294 -12.21 0.06 -6.56
C ASP A 294 -10.75 0.44 -6.83
N SER A 295 -9.95 -0.55 -7.15
CA SER A 295 -8.51 -0.40 -7.28
C SER A 295 -7.99 -1.04 -8.55
N THR A 296 -6.97 -0.42 -9.13
CA THR A 296 -6.30 -0.94 -10.32
C THR A 296 -4.79 -0.91 -10.11
N VAL A 297 -4.12 -2.03 -10.43
CA VAL A 297 -2.66 -2.16 -10.50
C VAL A 297 -2.28 -2.91 -11.77
N SER A 298 -1.05 -2.76 -12.26
CA SER A 298 -0.60 -3.50 -13.45
C SER A 298 -0.24 -4.94 -13.09
N ASN A 299 0.70 -5.13 -12.19
CA ASN A 299 1.07 -6.44 -11.66
C ASN A 299 0.86 -6.49 -10.14
N LEU A 300 0.42 -7.64 -9.66
CA LEU A 300 0.28 -7.89 -8.22
C LEU A 300 0.95 -9.21 -7.85
N THR A 301 1.92 -9.14 -6.95
CA THR A 301 2.51 -10.31 -6.29
C THR A 301 2.08 -10.34 -4.82
N VAL A 302 1.57 -11.49 -4.36
CA VAL A 302 1.17 -11.70 -2.97
C VAL A 302 1.89 -12.94 -2.43
N ASP A 303 2.96 -12.70 -1.68
CA ASP A 303 3.80 -13.72 -1.08
C ASP A 303 3.62 -13.75 0.45
N ASN A 304 3.08 -14.85 0.98
CA ASN A 304 2.77 -14.99 2.41
C ASN A 304 2.06 -13.77 3.02
N SER A 305 1.21 -13.10 2.26
CA SER A 305 0.60 -11.82 2.58
C SER A 305 -0.90 -11.83 2.32
N THR A 306 -1.62 -10.81 2.75
CA THR A 306 -3.08 -10.76 2.62
C THR A 306 -3.55 -9.49 1.94
N VAL A 307 -4.42 -9.63 0.94
CA VAL A 307 -5.17 -8.52 0.34
C VAL A 307 -6.62 -8.60 0.79
N TYR A 308 -7.10 -7.57 1.47
CA TYR A 308 -8.50 -7.37 1.83
C TYR A 308 -9.15 -6.51 0.75
N ILE A 309 -10.09 -7.06 -0.04
CA ILE A 309 -10.65 -6.39 -1.23
C ILE A 309 -11.77 -5.43 -0.87
N SER A 310 -12.23 -5.43 0.37
CA SER A 310 -13.26 -4.51 0.83
C SER A 310 -13.12 -4.11 2.29
N ARG A 311 -13.81 -3.04 2.66
CA ARG A 311 -13.92 -2.58 4.05
C ARG A 311 -14.40 -3.69 4.97
N ALA A 312 -13.64 -3.97 6.00
CA ALA A 312 -13.94 -5.05 6.95
C ALA A 312 -15.16 -4.81 7.86
N ASP A 313 -15.75 -3.62 7.88
CA ASP A 313 -16.57 -3.12 8.98
C ASP A 313 -17.99 -2.61 8.62
N GLY A 314 -18.51 -2.82 7.39
CA GLY A 314 -19.84 -2.35 7.00
C GLY A 314 -20.72 -3.42 6.37
N ARG A 315 -21.99 -3.51 6.81
CA ARG A 315 -22.99 -4.43 6.25
C ARG A 315 -23.63 -3.92 4.95
N ASP A 316 -23.48 -2.63 4.64
CA ASP A 316 -24.16 -1.95 3.53
C ASP A 316 -23.15 -1.29 2.58
N VAL A 317 -22.02 -1.95 2.30
CA VAL A 317 -21.00 -1.41 1.39
C VAL A 317 -21.14 -2.09 0.03
N GLU A 318 -21.21 -1.28 -1.02
CA GLU A 318 -21.13 -1.72 -2.40
C GLU A 318 -19.93 -2.65 -2.61
N PRO A 319 -20.08 -3.67 -3.46
CA PRO A 319 -18.96 -4.57 -3.80
C PRO A 319 -17.77 -3.80 -4.36
N THR A 320 -16.59 -4.19 -3.94
CA THR A 320 -15.32 -3.59 -4.37
C THR A 320 -14.66 -4.44 -5.46
N ARG A 321 -14.06 -3.79 -6.44
CA ARG A 321 -13.34 -4.44 -7.54
C ARG A 321 -11.84 -4.17 -7.44
N LEU A 322 -11.04 -5.23 -7.49
CA LEU A 322 -9.60 -5.15 -7.74
C LEU A 322 -9.33 -5.58 -9.19
N THR A 323 -8.82 -4.67 -10.00
CA THR A 323 -8.41 -4.93 -11.38
C THR A 323 -6.89 -5.04 -11.47
N ILE A 324 -6.40 -6.13 -12.03
CA ILE A 324 -4.98 -6.35 -12.34
C ILE A 324 -4.86 -6.39 -13.86
N THR A 325 -4.28 -5.36 -14.45
CA THR A 325 -4.29 -5.20 -15.91
C THR A 325 -3.31 -6.12 -16.62
N GLU A 326 -2.29 -6.61 -15.91
CA GLU A 326 -1.30 -7.56 -16.41
C GLU A 326 -1.36 -8.87 -15.60
N ASN A 327 -0.32 -9.22 -14.84
CA ASN A 327 -0.19 -10.55 -14.24
C ASN A 327 -0.41 -10.55 -12.72
N TYR A 328 -0.91 -11.66 -12.23
CA TYR A 328 -1.05 -11.98 -10.82
C TYR A 328 -0.16 -13.17 -10.44
N VAL A 329 0.59 -13.02 -9.36
CA VAL A 329 1.42 -14.08 -8.76
C VAL A 329 1.02 -14.30 -7.31
N GLY A 330 0.60 -15.52 -6.97
CA GLY A 330 0.26 -15.89 -5.60
C GLY A 330 1.23 -16.94 -5.06
N ASN A 331 2.02 -16.59 -4.04
CA ASN A 331 2.88 -17.52 -3.31
C ASN A 331 2.34 -17.65 -1.88
N ASN A 332 1.41 -18.60 -1.66
CA ASN A 332 0.74 -18.75 -0.37
C ASN A 332 0.03 -17.46 0.14
N GLY A 333 -0.32 -16.57 -0.79
CA GLY A 333 -1.05 -15.34 -0.51
C GLY A 333 -2.52 -15.61 -0.13
N VAL A 334 -3.17 -14.62 0.46
CA VAL A 334 -4.59 -14.66 0.79
C VAL A 334 -5.32 -13.50 0.10
N LEU A 335 -6.36 -13.82 -0.65
CA LEU A 335 -7.36 -12.86 -1.11
C LEU A 335 -8.59 -12.98 -0.23
N HIS A 336 -8.94 -11.92 0.48
CA HIS A 336 -10.10 -11.86 1.36
C HIS A 336 -11.20 -11.03 0.71
N LEU A 337 -12.31 -11.69 0.33
CA LEU A 337 -13.45 -11.10 -0.34
C LEU A 337 -14.69 -11.15 0.56
N ARG A 338 -15.61 -10.23 0.35
CA ARG A 338 -16.98 -10.30 0.87
C ARG A 338 -17.93 -10.69 -0.25
N THR A 339 -18.84 -11.55 0.05
CA THR A 339 -19.86 -12.03 -0.90
C THR A 339 -21.17 -12.18 -0.17
N GLU A 340 -22.25 -11.65 -0.71
CA GLU A 340 -23.58 -12.00 -0.30
C GLU A 340 -23.83 -13.43 -0.78
N LEU A 341 -23.74 -14.41 0.12
CA LEU A 341 -23.86 -15.82 -0.25
C LEU A 341 -25.31 -16.16 -0.55
N GLY A 342 -25.66 -16.18 -1.82
CA GLY A 342 -27.00 -16.44 -2.37
C GLY A 342 -26.91 -17.22 -3.68
N ASP A 343 -27.67 -16.80 -4.69
CA ASP A 343 -27.68 -17.38 -6.03
C ASP A 343 -26.56 -16.78 -6.93
N ASP A 344 -26.57 -17.11 -8.21
CA ASP A 344 -25.54 -16.67 -9.20
C ASP A 344 -25.43 -15.14 -9.36
N ASN A 345 -26.48 -14.37 -9.00
CA ASN A 345 -26.51 -12.91 -9.15
C ASN A 345 -26.17 -12.17 -7.85
N SER A 346 -25.69 -12.90 -6.87
CA SER A 346 -25.34 -12.31 -5.57
C SER A 346 -24.25 -11.26 -5.68
N ALA A 347 -24.39 -10.18 -4.91
CA ALA A 347 -23.41 -9.13 -4.82
C ALA A 347 -22.09 -9.68 -4.22
N THR A 348 -20.97 -9.38 -4.83
CA THR A 348 -19.66 -9.89 -4.43
C THR A 348 -18.54 -8.94 -4.76
N ASP A 349 -17.57 -8.84 -3.87
CA ASP A 349 -16.27 -8.29 -4.23
C ASP A 349 -15.66 -9.13 -5.35
N LYS A 350 -14.91 -8.51 -6.25
CA LYS A 350 -14.42 -9.17 -7.45
C LYS A 350 -12.96 -8.86 -7.74
N VAL A 351 -12.19 -9.87 -8.12
CA VAL A 351 -10.85 -9.71 -8.69
C VAL A 351 -10.92 -9.95 -10.19
N VAL A 352 -10.45 -8.99 -10.97
CA VAL A 352 -10.38 -9.06 -12.44
C VAL A 352 -8.93 -9.06 -12.86
N ILE A 353 -8.48 -10.10 -13.54
CA ILE A 353 -7.09 -10.27 -13.98
C ILE A 353 -7.10 -10.37 -15.51
N ASN A 354 -6.60 -9.32 -16.17
CA ASN A 354 -6.59 -9.30 -17.65
C ASN A 354 -5.43 -10.14 -18.22
N GLY A 355 -4.35 -10.31 -17.48
CA GLY A 355 -3.22 -11.15 -17.87
C GLY A 355 -3.26 -12.55 -17.27
N ASN A 356 -2.09 -13.09 -16.98
CA ASN A 356 -1.91 -14.46 -16.54
C ASN A 356 -1.90 -14.58 -15.01
N THR A 357 -2.26 -15.78 -14.52
CA THR A 357 -2.13 -16.12 -13.10
C THR A 357 -1.11 -17.24 -12.91
N SER A 358 -0.39 -17.20 -11.78
CA SER A 358 0.54 -18.25 -11.38
C SER A 358 0.61 -18.45 -9.87
N GLY A 359 1.17 -19.59 -9.44
CA GLY A 359 1.35 -19.94 -8.04
C GLY A 359 0.07 -20.41 -7.34
N THR A 360 0.04 -20.32 -6.01
CA THR A 360 -1.10 -20.78 -5.19
C THR A 360 -1.57 -19.67 -4.24
N THR A 361 -2.88 -19.40 -4.26
CA THR A 361 -3.51 -18.37 -3.45
C THR A 361 -4.65 -18.95 -2.66
N ARG A 362 -4.73 -18.65 -1.38
CA ARG A 362 -5.90 -18.98 -0.54
C ARG A 362 -6.96 -17.90 -0.70
N VAL A 363 -8.20 -18.32 -0.86
CA VAL A 363 -9.35 -17.41 -0.97
C VAL A 363 -10.20 -17.55 0.28
N LYS A 364 -10.29 -16.47 1.03
CA LYS A 364 -11.14 -16.33 2.20
C LYS A 364 -12.38 -15.52 1.83
N VAL A 365 -13.54 -16.04 2.14
CA VAL A 365 -14.81 -15.38 1.85
C VAL A 365 -15.58 -15.14 3.14
N THR A 366 -15.99 -13.88 3.35
CA THR A 366 -16.91 -13.49 4.43
C THR A 366 -18.29 -13.26 3.85
N ASN A 367 -19.31 -13.88 4.47
CA ASN A 367 -20.69 -13.67 4.08
C ASN A 367 -21.15 -12.24 4.42
N ALA A 368 -21.54 -11.48 3.41
CA ALA A 368 -22.01 -10.10 3.52
C ALA A 368 -23.52 -9.97 3.81
N GLY A 369 -24.13 -11.02 4.37
CA GLY A 369 -25.56 -11.00 4.76
C GLY A 369 -26.44 -11.96 3.99
N GLY A 370 -25.88 -12.76 3.07
CA GLY A 370 -26.63 -13.75 2.30
C GLY A 370 -27.19 -14.86 3.18
N SER A 371 -28.42 -15.29 2.88
CA SER A 371 -29.11 -16.34 3.59
C SER A 371 -28.91 -17.74 2.98
N GLY A 372 -28.15 -17.83 1.91
CA GLY A 372 -27.87 -19.03 1.14
C GLY A 372 -29.00 -19.34 0.13
N ALA A 373 -28.60 -19.59 -1.10
CA ALA A 373 -29.49 -20.06 -2.15
C ALA A 373 -28.75 -21.03 -3.08
N TYR A 374 -29.48 -21.75 -3.91
CA TYR A 374 -28.90 -22.66 -4.88
C TYR A 374 -28.28 -21.87 -6.05
N THR A 375 -27.07 -22.26 -6.45
CA THR A 375 -26.40 -21.72 -7.61
C THR A 375 -26.52 -22.64 -8.80
N LEU A 376 -26.74 -22.11 -10.01
CA LEU A 376 -26.75 -22.83 -11.27
C LEU A 376 -25.38 -22.82 -11.96
N ASN A 377 -24.78 -21.64 -12.06
CA ASN A 377 -23.46 -21.41 -12.65
C ASN A 377 -22.39 -21.03 -11.63
N GLY A 378 -22.82 -20.57 -10.44
CA GLY A 378 -21.95 -20.08 -9.38
C GLY A 378 -21.77 -18.57 -9.37
N ILE A 379 -21.37 -18.03 -8.22
CA ILE A 379 -21.05 -16.62 -8.04
C ILE A 379 -19.62 -16.40 -8.50
N GLU A 380 -19.41 -15.63 -9.57
CA GLU A 380 -18.07 -15.33 -10.10
C GLU A 380 -17.34 -14.33 -9.22
N ILE A 381 -16.27 -14.78 -8.56
CA ILE A 381 -15.44 -13.93 -7.67
C ILE A 381 -14.07 -13.55 -8.25
N ILE A 382 -13.51 -14.35 -9.16
CA ILE A 382 -12.27 -14.08 -9.85
C ILE A 382 -12.45 -14.32 -11.34
N SER A 383 -12.19 -13.30 -12.16
CA SER A 383 -12.20 -13.34 -13.62
C SER A 383 -10.77 -13.32 -14.13
N VAL A 384 -10.42 -14.19 -15.08
CA VAL A 384 -9.09 -14.27 -15.71
C VAL A 384 -9.24 -14.30 -17.23
N GLU A 385 -8.67 -13.30 -17.91
CA GLU A 385 -8.70 -13.24 -19.37
C GLU A 385 -7.52 -14.00 -20.00
N GLY A 386 -6.33 -13.91 -19.40
CA GLY A 386 -5.11 -14.60 -19.83
C GLY A 386 -5.10 -16.10 -19.46
N GLU A 387 -3.90 -16.65 -19.25
CA GLU A 387 -3.73 -18.02 -18.82
C GLU A 387 -3.97 -18.17 -17.31
N SER A 388 -4.99 -18.97 -16.94
CA SER A 388 -5.35 -19.23 -15.54
C SER A 388 -4.55 -20.41 -14.97
N ASN A 389 -3.21 -20.26 -14.89
CA ASN A 389 -2.30 -21.30 -14.39
C ASN A 389 -2.18 -21.32 -12.86
N GLY A 390 -2.55 -20.23 -12.21
CA GLY A 390 -2.61 -20.14 -10.75
C GLY A 390 -3.70 -21.01 -10.14
N ALA A 391 -3.43 -21.55 -8.97
CA ALA A 391 -4.40 -22.31 -8.18
C ALA A 391 -5.00 -21.41 -7.09
N PHE A 392 -6.32 -21.23 -7.12
CA PHE A 392 -7.04 -20.59 -6.01
C PHE A 392 -7.71 -21.67 -5.17
N ILE A 393 -7.39 -21.69 -3.89
CA ILE A 393 -7.89 -22.70 -2.96
C ILE A 393 -8.69 -22.06 -1.82
N LYS A 394 -9.75 -22.72 -1.39
CA LYS A 394 -10.59 -22.24 -0.29
C LYS A 394 -9.80 -22.25 1.03
N ASP A 395 -9.68 -21.09 1.69
CA ASP A 395 -8.97 -20.97 2.98
C ASP A 395 -9.75 -21.59 4.14
N SER A 396 -11.08 -21.48 4.13
CA SER A 396 -11.98 -21.97 5.18
C SER A 396 -13.32 -22.40 4.59
N ARG A 397 -14.18 -23.02 5.42
CA ARG A 397 -15.54 -23.36 5.00
C ARG A 397 -16.33 -22.10 4.68
N ILE A 398 -17.05 -22.12 3.53
CA ILE A 398 -17.90 -21.02 3.06
C ILE A 398 -19.35 -21.53 3.10
N PHE A 399 -20.20 -20.92 3.90
CA PHE A 399 -21.59 -21.37 4.03
C PHE A 399 -22.53 -20.22 4.38
N ALA A 400 -23.80 -20.39 3.93
CA ALA A 400 -24.92 -19.53 4.33
C ALA A 400 -26.20 -20.35 4.36
N GLY A 401 -27.04 -20.14 5.37
CA GLY A 401 -28.26 -20.93 5.56
C GLY A 401 -27.97 -22.43 5.58
N ALA A 402 -28.65 -23.17 4.72
CA ALA A 402 -28.48 -24.59 4.58
C ALA A 402 -27.37 -25.01 3.59
N TYR A 403 -26.79 -24.07 2.84
CA TYR A 403 -25.88 -24.36 1.75
C TYR A 403 -24.42 -24.21 2.16
N GLU A 404 -23.57 -25.10 1.62
CA GLU A 404 -22.11 -24.96 1.68
C GLU A 404 -21.58 -24.73 0.29
N TYR A 405 -20.72 -23.69 0.14
CA TYR A 405 -20.12 -23.28 -1.14
C TYR A 405 -18.70 -23.83 -1.27
N SER A 406 -18.38 -24.25 -2.48
CA SER A 406 -17.06 -24.67 -2.91
C SER A 406 -16.48 -23.64 -3.86
N LEU A 407 -15.17 -23.49 -3.87
CA LEU A 407 -14.46 -22.68 -4.88
C LEU A 407 -14.08 -23.59 -6.04
N THR A 408 -14.58 -23.30 -7.22
CA THR A 408 -14.36 -24.10 -8.43
C THR A 408 -13.85 -23.23 -9.57
N ARG A 409 -12.96 -23.82 -10.39
CA ARG A 409 -12.52 -23.20 -11.64
C ARG A 409 -13.48 -23.58 -12.75
N GLY A 410 -13.96 -22.59 -13.49
CA GLY A 410 -14.98 -22.78 -14.51
C GLY A 410 -16.37 -23.05 -13.92
N ASN A 411 -17.38 -22.93 -14.74
CA ASN A 411 -18.75 -23.29 -14.46
C ASN A 411 -19.16 -24.51 -15.33
N THR A 412 -20.43 -24.69 -15.60
CA THR A 412 -20.97 -25.76 -16.45
C THR A 412 -20.50 -25.69 -17.92
N GLU A 413 -19.93 -24.53 -18.34
CA GLU A 413 -19.29 -24.31 -19.64
C GLU A 413 -17.79 -24.56 -19.51
N ALA A 414 -17.32 -25.76 -19.71
CA ALA A 414 -15.99 -26.31 -19.39
C ALA A 414 -14.73 -25.57 -19.92
N THR A 415 -14.88 -24.46 -20.63
CA THR A 415 -13.78 -23.65 -21.18
C THR A 415 -13.48 -22.37 -20.39
N ASN A 416 -14.21 -22.12 -19.31
CA ASN A 416 -14.09 -20.90 -18.54
C ASN A 416 -12.84 -20.93 -17.62
N LYS A 417 -12.06 -19.88 -17.65
CA LYS A 417 -10.85 -19.69 -16.83
C LYS A 417 -11.12 -19.09 -15.45
N ASN A 418 -12.34 -18.59 -15.24
CA ASN A 418 -12.75 -17.85 -14.06
C ASN A 418 -13.04 -18.78 -12.86
N TRP A 419 -13.11 -18.21 -11.69
CA TRP A 419 -13.34 -18.92 -10.44
C TRP A 419 -14.65 -18.49 -9.78
N TYR A 420 -15.41 -19.51 -9.35
CA TYR A 420 -16.79 -19.37 -8.88
C TYR A 420 -16.99 -20.00 -7.51
N LEU A 421 -17.88 -19.41 -6.72
CA LEU A 421 -18.46 -20.07 -5.56
C LEU A 421 -19.68 -20.85 -6.01
N THR A 422 -19.62 -22.16 -5.88
CA THR A 422 -20.69 -23.07 -6.30
C THR A 422 -21.17 -23.91 -5.12
N ASN A 423 -22.45 -24.23 -5.06
CA ASN A 423 -23.02 -25.13 -4.04
C ASN A 423 -23.75 -26.35 -4.65
N PHE A 424 -23.29 -26.81 -5.79
CA PHE A 424 -23.72 -28.02 -6.41
C PHE A 424 -22.55 -29.00 -6.58
N GLN A 425 -22.88 -30.31 -6.58
CA GLN A 425 -21.92 -31.35 -6.92
C GLN A 425 -21.95 -31.53 -8.44
N ALA A 426 -20.84 -31.23 -9.12
CA ALA A 426 -20.71 -31.59 -10.52
C ALA A 426 -20.82 -33.12 -10.63
N THR A 427 -21.77 -33.61 -11.41
CA THR A 427 -21.82 -35.04 -11.76
C THR A 427 -20.57 -35.32 -12.58
N SER A 428 -19.61 -36.09 -12.04
CA SER A 428 -18.51 -36.63 -12.81
C SER A 428 -19.09 -37.38 -14.00
N GLY A 429 -18.88 -36.85 -15.20
CA GLY A 429 -19.30 -37.51 -16.44
C GLY A 429 -18.70 -38.90 -16.48
N GLY A 430 -19.53 -39.92 -16.40
CA GLY A 430 -19.14 -41.28 -16.67
C GLY A 430 -18.56 -41.36 -18.06
N GLU A 431 -17.56 -42.21 -18.23
CA GLU A 431 -16.82 -42.52 -19.44
C GLU A 431 -17.74 -42.50 -20.68
N THR A 432 -17.29 -41.79 -21.70
CA THR A 432 -17.92 -41.78 -23.03
C THR A 432 -17.85 -43.17 -23.64
N ASN A 433 -18.88 -43.97 -23.40
CA ASN A 433 -19.13 -45.12 -24.26
C ASN A 433 -19.76 -44.55 -25.57
N SER A 434 -19.08 -44.74 -26.67
CA SER A 434 -19.55 -44.49 -28.03
C SER A 434 -20.85 -45.30 -28.30
N GLY A 435 -21.97 -44.65 -28.26
CA GLY A 435 -23.24 -45.27 -28.65
C GLY A 435 -24.36 -44.29 -28.34
N GLY A 436 -24.86 -43.61 -29.40
CA GLY A 436 -25.90 -42.58 -29.29
C GLY A 436 -27.13 -43.01 -28.54
N SER A 437 -27.30 -42.45 -27.39
CA SER A 437 -28.59 -42.28 -26.70
C SER A 437 -28.44 -41.11 -25.73
N SER A 438 -29.32 -40.13 -25.82
CA SER A 438 -29.37 -38.97 -24.94
C SER A 438 -29.49 -39.46 -23.50
N ALA A 439 -28.39 -39.46 -22.75
CA ALA A 439 -28.44 -39.72 -21.31
C ALA A 439 -29.27 -38.60 -20.65
N PRO A 440 -30.13 -38.92 -19.70
CA PRO A 440 -30.87 -37.91 -18.95
C PRO A 440 -29.85 -37.04 -18.22
N THR A 441 -29.88 -35.74 -18.48
CA THR A 441 -29.13 -34.72 -17.73
C THR A 441 -29.62 -34.78 -16.28
N VAL A 442 -28.91 -35.49 -15.43
CA VAL A 442 -29.20 -35.48 -13.97
C VAL A 442 -28.92 -34.05 -13.50
N ALA A 443 -29.97 -33.41 -13.00
CA ALA A 443 -29.82 -32.07 -12.43
C ALA A 443 -28.75 -32.07 -11.31
N PRO A 444 -27.82 -31.14 -11.27
CA PRO A 444 -26.81 -31.11 -10.26
C PRO A 444 -27.42 -31.00 -8.86
N THR A 445 -26.95 -31.83 -7.94
CA THR A 445 -27.48 -31.89 -6.57
C THR A 445 -26.88 -30.83 -5.69
N PRO A 446 -27.69 -30.07 -4.90
CA PRO A 446 -27.14 -29.04 -3.99
C PRO A 446 -26.28 -29.66 -2.89
N VAL A 447 -25.15 -29.01 -2.58
CA VAL A 447 -24.31 -29.35 -1.43
C VAL A 447 -24.87 -28.65 -0.20
N LEU A 448 -25.43 -29.43 0.70
CA LEU A 448 -25.98 -28.92 1.96
C LEU A 448 -24.96 -29.09 3.10
N ARG A 449 -25.08 -28.23 4.09
CA ARG A 449 -24.28 -28.33 5.31
C ARG A 449 -24.61 -29.65 6.03
N LEU A 450 -23.54 -30.32 6.50
CA LEU A 450 -23.71 -31.57 7.29
C LEU A 450 -24.56 -31.34 8.54
N GLU A 451 -24.45 -30.18 9.16
CA GLU A 451 -25.18 -29.78 10.35
C GLU A 451 -26.72 -29.68 10.10
N ALA A 452 -27.14 -29.37 8.88
CA ALA A 452 -28.56 -29.29 8.53
C ALA A 452 -29.26 -30.62 8.73
N GLY A 453 -28.60 -31.73 8.38
CA GLY A 453 -29.11 -33.09 8.65
C GLY A 453 -29.24 -33.38 10.15
N SER A 454 -28.26 -32.92 10.94
CA SER A 454 -28.27 -33.08 12.41
C SER A 454 -29.40 -32.29 13.07
N TYR A 455 -29.70 -31.08 12.61
CA TYR A 455 -30.81 -30.28 13.13
C TYR A 455 -32.16 -30.90 12.78
N VAL A 456 -32.33 -31.42 11.56
CA VAL A 456 -33.56 -32.14 11.15
C VAL A 456 -33.72 -33.40 11.98
N ALA A 457 -32.65 -34.16 12.18
CA ALA A 457 -32.69 -35.37 13.02
C ALA A 457 -33.01 -35.04 14.48
N ASN A 458 -32.45 -33.98 15.04
CA ASN A 458 -32.74 -33.51 16.39
C ASN A 458 -34.19 -33.03 16.54
N LEU A 459 -34.71 -32.30 15.53
CA LEU A 459 -36.12 -31.89 15.52
C LEU A 459 -37.06 -33.09 15.43
N ALA A 460 -36.77 -34.08 14.58
CA ALA A 460 -37.50 -35.31 14.48
C ALA A 460 -37.44 -36.10 15.79
N ALA A 461 -36.29 -36.21 16.41
CA ALA A 461 -36.13 -36.83 17.73
C ALA A 461 -36.91 -36.08 18.80
N ALA A 462 -36.86 -34.74 18.85
CA ALA A 462 -37.62 -33.93 19.77
C ALA A 462 -39.15 -34.13 19.59
N ASN A 463 -39.63 -34.19 18.36
CA ASN A 463 -41.05 -34.46 18.06
C ASN A 463 -41.48 -35.86 18.46
N THR A 464 -40.60 -36.86 18.41
CA THR A 464 -40.89 -38.22 18.81
C THR A 464 -40.78 -38.45 20.30
N LEU A 465 -39.99 -37.66 21.04
CA LEU A 465 -39.86 -37.73 22.50
C LEU A 465 -41.17 -37.49 23.24
N PHE A 466 -42.11 -36.78 22.64
CA PHE A 466 -43.40 -36.47 23.26
C PHE A 466 -44.54 -37.42 22.79
N VAL A 467 -44.21 -38.36 21.92
CA VAL A 467 -45.20 -39.34 21.38
C VAL A 467 -45.10 -40.70 22.12
N MET A 468 -44.52 -40.71 23.31
CA MET A 468 -44.52 -41.91 24.14
C MET A 468 -45.93 -42.26 24.60
N ARG A 469 -46.34 -43.49 24.36
CA ARG A 469 -47.61 -44.03 24.90
C ARG A 469 -47.57 -43.99 26.42
N LEU A 470 -48.73 -43.91 27.05
CA LEU A 470 -48.87 -43.87 28.51
C LEU A 470 -48.12 -45.02 29.22
N ASN A 471 -48.08 -46.18 28.60
CA ASN A 471 -47.39 -47.37 29.11
C ASN A 471 -45.84 -47.21 29.03
N ASP A 472 -45.30 -46.45 28.07
CA ASP A 472 -43.83 -46.19 27.93
C ASP A 472 -43.37 -45.18 28.96
N ARG A 473 -44.23 -44.31 29.48
CA ARG A 473 -43.99 -43.37 30.56
C ARG A 473 -44.08 -43.99 31.95
N ALA A 474 -44.83 -45.02 32.10
CA ALA A 474 -45.10 -45.67 33.41
C ALA A 474 -43.96 -46.60 33.87
N GLY A 475 -42.98 -46.87 32.97
CA GLY A 475 -41.95 -47.87 33.25
C GLY A 475 -42.59 -49.31 33.29
N GLU A 476 -41.69 -50.26 33.49
CA GLU A 476 -42.17 -51.66 33.61
C GLU A 476 -42.82 -51.81 34.96
N THR A 477 -44.20 -51.99 34.95
CA THR A 477 -45.02 -52.16 36.16
C THR A 477 -44.72 -53.45 36.95
N ARG A 478 -43.79 -54.29 36.43
CA ARG A 478 -43.31 -55.50 37.08
C ARG A 478 -42.51 -55.29 38.34
N TYR A 479 -42.01 -54.09 38.56
CA TYR A 479 -41.16 -53.74 39.73
C TYR A 479 -41.85 -52.78 40.68
N ILE A 480 -43.15 -52.50 40.52
CA ILE A 480 -43.87 -51.75 41.54
C ILE A 480 -44.33 -52.77 42.54
N ASP A 481 -43.69 -52.77 43.72
CA ASP A 481 -44.12 -53.53 44.89
C ASP A 481 -45.60 -53.20 45.17
N PRO A 482 -46.49 -54.19 45.26
CA PRO A 482 -47.84 -53.91 45.72
C PRO A 482 -47.79 -53.43 47.15
N VAL A 483 -48.06 -52.12 47.34
CA VAL A 483 -48.24 -51.59 48.67
C VAL A 483 -49.40 -52.34 49.33
N THR A 484 -49.05 -53.12 50.33
CA THR A 484 -50.03 -53.78 51.23
C THR A 484 -50.66 -52.78 52.15
#